data_5309f9fc7a4b3462b5c8f2eb3c677015
#
_entry.id   5309f9fc7a4b3462b5c8f2eb3c677015
#
_cell.length_a   1.000
_cell.length_b   1.000
_cell.length_c   1.000
_cell.angle_alpha   90.00
_cell.angle_beta   90.00
_cell.angle_gamma   90.00
#
_symmetry.space_group_name_H-M   'P 1'
#
loop_
_entity.id
_entity.type
_entity.pdbx_description
1 polymer ?
#
loop_
_entity_poly.entity_id
_entity_poly.type
_entity_poly.pdbx_seq_one_letter_code
_entity_poly.pdbx_strand_id
1 'polypeptide(L)'
;MNSLETFPDTIRCVDASWHLGNNRDAHKEFLEGHVPGATFFDIDDIADKTLPLPHMLPSEEVFSRRVSSMGINNDHTVVIYNTAGSFSAPRCWWTFRCFNHKKVHVLDGGLPAWVAEGGMLEVGEEKAVSTRPSAGLVQASGNAWKLKEKGFKSRLNPAMLRSWRQVLEQSTGEGGKGQIVDARSLGRFLAQVPEPRKGLAGGHIPSSLCVPFNHVLEEGNLAKFRTATEIRQVFEEAGVDVDSSLPLIATCGSGVTAAVLALALEVAGRDAERSPVYDGSWTEWGSRDDLPKVGS
;
A
#
# COMPACT_ATOMS: atom_id res chain seq x y z
N MET A 1 9.54 -11.80 -35.00
CA MET A 1 10.09 -11.18 -33.77
C MET A 1 9.06 -10.13 -33.33
N ASN A 2 8.14 -10.49 -32.46
CA ASN A 2 7.21 -9.50 -31.94
C ASN A 2 8.00 -8.56 -31.03
N SER A 3 8.04 -7.27 -31.39
CA SER A 3 8.55 -6.23 -30.50
C SER A 3 7.72 -6.26 -29.21
N LEU A 4 8.37 -6.41 -28.05
CA LEU A 4 7.74 -6.19 -26.77
C LEU A 4 7.05 -4.82 -26.83
N GLU A 5 5.74 -4.78 -26.65
CA GLU A 5 5.03 -3.51 -26.51
C GLU A 5 5.56 -2.84 -25.25
N THR A 6 6.35 -1.81 -25.43
CA THR A 6 6.86 -1.01 -24.32
C THR A 6 5.84 0.07 -24.00
N PHE A 7 5.54 0.24 -22.71
CA PHE A 7 4.73 1.38 -22.25
C PHE A 7 5.35 2.71 -22.68
N PRO A 8 4.52 3.75 -22.88
CA PRO A 8 5.04 5.10 -23.07
C PRO A 8 6.04 5.49 -21.97
N ASP A 9 7.06 6.26 -22.31
CA ASP A 9 8.08 6.72 -21.34
C ASP A 9 7.51 7.47 -20.12
N THR A 10 6.25 7.88 -20.18
CA THR A 10 5.52 8.52 -19.08
C THR A 10 4.89 7.55 -18.09
N ILE A 11 4.86 6.24 -18.40
CA ILE A 11 4.29 5.21 -17.52
C ILE A 11 5.41 4.37 -16.92
N ARG A 12 5.28 4.04 -15.66
CA ARG A 12 6.15 3.11 -14.92
C ARG A 12 5.30 2.05 -14.24
N CYS A 13 5.59 0.79 -14.55
CA CYS A 13 4.97 -0.35 -13.88
C CYS A 13 5.79 -0.75 -12.66
N VAL A 14 5.13 -1.08 -11.57
CA VAL A 14 5.75 -1.44 -10.29
C VAL A 14 5.08 -2.71 -9.76
N ASP A 15 5.87 -3.75 -9.60
CA ASP A 15 5.45 -4.93 -8.84
C ASP A 15 5.67 -4.67 -7.36
N ALA A 16 4.59 -4.66 -6.60
CA ALA A 16 4.62 -4.47 -5.15
C ALA A 16 4.14 -5.73 -4.41
N SER A 17 4.39 -6.89 -4.99
CA SER A 17 4.03 -8.18 -4.39
C SER A 17 4.72 -8.39 -3.05
N TRP A 18 3.96 -8.89 -2.10
CA TRP A 18 4.41 -9.27 -0.77
C TRP A 18 3.54 -10.40 -0.24
N HIS A 19 4.11 -11.33 0.48
CA HIS A 19 3.40 -12.47 1.04
C HIS A 19 3.51 -12.51 2.56
N LEU A 20 2.37 -12.70 3.23
CA LEU A 20 2.38 -12.93 4.67
C LEU A 20 2.95 -14.32 4.98
N GLY A 21 4.01 -14.36 5.77
CA GLY A 21 4.74 -15.60 6.10
C GLY A 21 5.89 -15.89 5.12
N ASN A 22 6.64 -16.98 5.36
CA ASN A 22 7.91 -17.25 4.68
C ASN A 22 7.79 -18.34 3.59
N ASN A 23 6.57 -18.65 3.13
CA ASN A 23 6.36 -19.77 2.20
C ASN A 23 6.55 -19.38 0.72
N ARG A 24 6.63 -18.10 0.41
CA ARG A 24 6.77 -17.55 -0.94
C ARG A 24 7.79 -16.40 -0.91
N ASP A 25 8.52 -16.25 -2.01
CA ASP A 25 9.50 -15.19 -2.24
C ASP A 25 9.01 -14.32 -3.40
N ALA A 26 8.47 -13.14 -3.07
CA ALA A 26 7.88 -12.25 -4.06
C ALA A 26 8.91 -11.72 -5.07
N HIS A 27 10.16 -11.48 -4.64
CA HIS A 27 11.21 -11.04 -5.56
C HIS A 27 11.62 -12.17 -6.53
N LYS A 28 11.70 -13.40 -6.04
CA LYS A 28 11.95 -14.56 -6.90
C LYS A 28 10.82 -14.74 -7.93
N GLU A 29 9.56 -14.61 -7.50
CA GLU A 29 8.40 -14.68 -8.40
C GLU A 29 8.44 -13.57 -9.46
N PHE A 30 8.85 -12.35 -9.08
CA PHE A 30 9.10 -11.26 -10.02
C PHE A 30 10.13 -11.63 -11.09
N LEU A 31 11.24 -12.25 -10.69
CA LEU A 31 12.28 -12.70 -11.64
C LEU A 31 11.81 -13.84 -12.56
N GLU A 32 10.85 -14.65 -12.11
CA GLU A 32 10.25 -15.73 -12.91
C GLU A 32 9.24 -15.20 -13.95
N GLY A 33 8.64 -14.01 -13.71
CA GLY A 33 7.76 -13.39 -14.69
C GLY A 33 7.07 -12.13 -14.18
N HIS A 34 7.31 -11.01 -14.85
CA HIS A 34 6.74 -9.70 -14.50
C HIS A 34 6.25 -8.93 -15.73
N VAL A 35 5.48 -7.88 -15.55
CA VAL A 35 5.07 -6.97 -16.61
C VAL A 35 6.30 -6.33 -17.23
N PRO A 36 6.46 -6.33 -18.59
CA PRO A 36 7.67 -5.83 -19.24
C PRO A 36 8.05 -4.42 -18.79
N GLY A 37 9.31 -4.25 -18.38
CA GLY A 37 9.85 -2.98 -17.88
C GLY A 37 9.38 -2.58 -16.48
N ALA A 38 8.72 -3.46 -15.76
CA ALA A 38 8.37 -3.21 -14.35
C ALA A 38 9.60 -3.25 -13.46
N THR A 39 9.51 -2.53 -12.34
CA THR A 39 10.49 -2.57 -11.25
C THR A 39 9.86 -3.16 -9.99
N PHE A 40 10.67 -3.77 -9.13
CA PHE A 40 10.17 -4.39 -7.89
C PHE A 40 10.21 -3.41 -6.73
N PHE A 41 9.10 -3.28 -6.01
CA PHE A 41 8.96 -2.46 -4.82
C PHE A 41 8.77 -3.35 -3.58
N ASP A 42 9.83 -3.58 -2.85
CA ASP A 42 9.79 -4.32 -1.60
C ASP A 42 9.29 -3.41 -0.46
N ILE A 43 8.08 -3.69 0.05
CA ILE A 43 7.46 -2.93 1.16
C ILE A 43 8.20 -3.12 2.48
N ASP A 44 8.99 -4.18 2.63
CA ASP A 44 9.82 -4.43 3.81
C ASP A 44 11.15 -3.68 3.73
N ASP A 45 11.72 -3.54 2.53
CA ASP A 45 12.96 -2.80 2.33
C ASP A 45 12.73 -1.29 2.26
N ILE A 46 11.68 -0.86 1.59
CA ILE A 46 11.29 0.57 1.49
C ILE A 46 10.40 0.94 2.69
N ALA A 47 10.95 0.80 3.88
CA ALA A 47 10.26 1.06 5.14
C ALA A 47 11.15 1.82 6.12
N ASP A 48 10.55 2.48 7.11
CA ASP A 48 11.28 3.01 8.26
C ASP A 48 11.76 1.85 9.14
N LYS A 49 13.08 1.70 9.24
CA LYS A 49 13.74 0.66 10.05
C LYS A 49 14.12 1.16 11.46
N THR A 50 13.82 2.40 11.79
CA THR A 50 14.17 2.98 13.10
C THR A 50 13.22 2.57 14.21
N LEU A 51 12.00 2.14 13.84
CA LEU A 51 10.99 1.64 14.76
C LEU A 51 10.93 0.11 14.71
N PRO A 52 10.64 -0.57 15.84
CA PRO A 52 10.48 -2.03 15.88
C PRO A 52 9.08 -2.46 15.38
N LEU A 53 8.59 -1.81 14.33
CA LEU A 53 7.30 -2.04 13.71
C LEU A 53 7.50 -2.39 12.22
N PRO A 54 6.77 -3.37 11.69
CA PRO A 54 6.92 -3.77 10.29
C PRO A 54 6.29 -2.75 9.34
N HIS A 55 6.83 -2.61 8.14
CA HIS A 55 6.27 -1.88 7.00
C HIS A 55 6.04 -0.39 7.22
N MET A 56 6.60 0.23 8.27
CA MET A 56 6.36 1.64 8.57
C MET A 56 6.72 2.56 7.40
N LEU A 57 5.94 3.63 7.23
CA LEU A 57 6.16 4.61 6.16
C LEU A 57 7.60 5.15 6.23
N PRO A 58 8.39 5.06 5.15
CA PRO A 58 9.77 5.55 5.13
C PRO A 58 9.82 7.08 5.27
N SER A 59 11.00 7.63 5.57
CA SER A 59 11.22 9.07 5.48
C SER A 59 11.15 9.57 4.03
N GLU A 60 10.90 10.87 3.85
CA GLU A 60 10.90 11.53 2.52
C GLU A 60 12.20 11.28 1.76
N GLU A 61 13.33 11.30 2.46
CA GLU A 61 14.65 11.08 1.86
C GLU A 61 14.80 9.64 1.37
N VAL A 62 14.46 8.66 2.21
CA VAL A 62 14.54 7.24 1.85
C VAL A 62 13.64 6.94 0.66
N PHE A 63 12.39 7.39 0.70
CA PHE A 63 11.43 7.17 -0.38
C PHE A 63 11.89 7.84 -1.69
N SER A 64 12.29 9.15 -1.64
CA SER A 64 12.81 9.85 -2.81
C SER A 64 13.97 9.12 -3.48
N ARG A 65 14.94 8.68 -2.67
CA ARG A 65 16.11 7.96 -3.18
C ARG A 65 15.74 6.63 -3.82
N ARG A 66 14.89 5.83 -3.14
CA ARG A 66 14.50 4.50 -3.62
C ARG A 66 13.67 4.58 -4.89
N VAL A 67 12.68 5.45 -4.94
CA VAL A 67 11.83 5.64 -6.13
C VAL A 67 12.63 6.23 -7.30
N SER A 68 13.56 7.13 -7.04
CA SER A 68 14.49 7.62 -8.08
C SER A 68 15.38 6.51 -8.64
N SER A 69 15.87 5.59 -7.79
CA SER A 69 16.69 4.45 -8.27
C SER A 69 15.90 3.46 -9.14
N MET A 70 14.57 3.44 -9.00
CA MET A 70 13.65 2.69 -9.87
C MET A 70 13.36 3.43 -11.21
N GLY A 71 14.03 4.54 -11.49
CA GLY A 71 13.79 5.35 -12.70
C GLY A 71 12.45 6.09 -12.69
N ILE A 72 11.85 6.30 -11.53
CA ILE A 72 10.58 7.00 -11.37
C ILE A 72 10.85 8.44 -10.92
N ASN A 73 10.13 9.39 -11.53
CA ASN A 73 10.09 10.79 -11.11
C ASN A 73 8.65 11.29 -10.99
N ASN A 74 8.44 12.52 -10.54
CA ASN A 74 7.11 13.07 -10.28
C ASN A 74 6.27 13.32 -11.55
N ASP A 75 6.85 13.27 -12.75
CA ASP A 75 6.12 13.44 -14.01
C ASP A 75 5.47 12.14 -14.48
N HIS A 76 5.99 10.98 -14.03
CA HIS A 76 5.49 9.66 -14.41
C HIS A 76 4.13 9.32 -13.81
N THR A 77 3.34 8.58 -14.56
CA THR A 77 2.21 7.82 -14.05
C THR A 77 2.72 6.46 -13.58
N VAL A 78 2.46 6.11 -12.34
CA VAL A 78 2.87 4.83 -11.76
C VAL A 78 1.68 3.87 -11.74
N VAL A 79 1.84 2.69 -12.34
CA VAL A 79 0.85 1.62 -12.31
C VAL A 79 1.41 0.48 -11.46
N ILE A 80 0.77 0.24 -10.33
CA ILE A 80 1.20 -0.74 -9.34
C ILE A 80 0.37 -2.01 -9.51
N TYR A 81 1.02 -3.16 -9.41
CA TYR A 81 0.32 -4.44 -9.40
C TYR A 81 0.94 -5.39 -8.37
N ASN A 82 0.27 -6.51 -8.15
CA ASN A 82 0.81 -7.63 -7.39
C ASN A 82 0.47 -8.96 -8.05
N THR A 83 1.23 -10.00 -7.70
CA THR A 83 1.02 -11.37 -8.16
C THR A 83 -0.16 -12.05 -7.48
N ALA A 84 -0.54 -13.22 -7.96
CA ALA A 84 -1.64 -14.02 -7.42
C ALA A 84 -1.48 -14.28 -5.91
N GLY A 85 -2.56 -14.07 -5.16
CA GLY A 85 -2.59 -14.28 -3.71
C GLY A 85 -1.91 -13.21 -2.88
N SER A 86 -1.32 -12.19 -3.49
CA SER A 86 -0.85 -10.99 -2.82
C SER A 86 -1.95 -9.91 -2.78
N PHE A 87 -1.88 -9.03 -1.79
CA PHE A 87 -2.81 -7.90 -1.58
C PHE A 87 -2.08 -6.61 -1.19
N SER A 88 -0.82 -6.50 -1.58
CA SER A 88 0.08 -5.44 -1.13
C SER A 88 0.18 -4.24 -2.07
N ALA A 89 -0.29 -4.34 -3.31
CA ALA A 89 -0.32 -3.21 -4.25
C ALA A 89 -1.00 -1.96 -3.66
N PRO A 90 -2.13 -2.05 -2.93
CA PRO A 90 -2.73 -0.90 -2.26
C PRO A 90 -1.81 -0.26 -1.20
N ARG A 91 -0.94 -1.03 -0.54
CA ARG A 91 0.05 -0.48 0.40
C ARG A 91 1.08 0.39 -0.32
N CYS A 92 1.59 -0.06 -1.45
CA CYS A 92 2.51 0.71 -2.29
C CYS A 92 1.81 1.97 -2.83
N TRP A 93 0.58 1.85 -3.35
CA TRP A 93 -0.25 2.98 -3.77
C TRP A 93 -0.40 4.02 -2.66
N TRP A 94 -0.78 3.61 -1.45
CA TRP A 94 -0.92 4.48 -0.30
C TRP A 94 0.40 5.18 0.04
N THR A 95 1.54 4.47 -0.04
CA THR A 95 2.87 5.05 0.19
C THR A 95 3.16 6.18 -0.80
N PHE A 96 2.90 5.99 -2.10
CA PHE A 96 3.02 7.08 -3.09
C PHE A 96 2.09 8.26 -2.79
N ARG A 97 0.85 7.99 -2.40
CA ARG A 97 -0.14 9.02 -2.02
C ARG A 97 0.31 9.79 -0.77
N CYS A 98 0.91 9.12 0.21
CA CYS A 98 1.51 9.77 1.38
C CYS A 98 2.59 10.78 1.00
N PHE A 99 3.28 10.59 -0.12
CA PHE A 99 4.29 11.51 -0.62
C PHE A 99 3.79 12.42 -1.77
N ASN A 100 2.50 12.70 -1.78
CA ASN A 100 1.82 13.59 -2.72
C ASN A 100 1.94 13.20 -4.20
N HIS A 101 2.26 11.95 -4.51
CA HIS A 101 2.23 11.46 -5.88
C HIS A 101 0.81 11.02 -6.25
N LYS A 102 0.07 11.87 -6.98
CA LYS A 102 -1.34 11.62 -7.33
C LYS A 102 -1.50 10.79 -8.62
N LYS A 103 -0.47 10.74 -9.47
CA LYS A 103 -0.46 9.95 -10.71
C LYS A 103 -0.08 8.49 -10.41
N VAL A 104 -0.81 7.85 -9.51
CA VAL A 104 -0.58 6.47 -9.08
C VAL A 104 -1.86 5.68 -9.11
N HIS A 105 -1.83 4.50 -9.72
CA HIS A 105 -2.96 3.61 -9.92
C HIS A 105 -2.58 2.18 -9.54
N VAL A 106 -3.58 1.37 -9.22
CA VAL A 106 -3.41 -0.07 -9.03
C VAL A 106 -4.06 -0.78 -10.22
N LEU A 107 -3.35 -1.73 -10.80
CA LEU A 107 -3.88 -2.60 -11.85
C LEU A 107 -4.86 -3.58 -11.22
N ASP A 108 -6.14 -3.39 -11.53
CA ASP A 108 -7.22 -4.22 -10.99
C ASP A 108 -7.10 -5.66 -11.51
N GLY A 109 -7.10 -6.61 -10.57
CA GLY A 109 -6.84 -8.02 -10.85
C GLY A 109 -5.34 -8.39 -10.92
N GLY A 110 -4.42 -7.42 -10.86
CA GLY A 110 -2.97 -7.63 -10.79
C GLY A 110 -2.37 -8.40 -11.95
N LEU A 111 -1.24 -9.08 -11.72
CA LEU A 111 -0.55 -9.88 -12.74
C LEU A 111 -1.45 -10.98 -13.34
N PRO A 112 -2.33 -11.66 -12.58
CA PRO A 112 -3.26 -12.63 -13.18
C PRO A 112 -4.16 -12.04 -14.27
N ALA A 113 -4.71 -10.84 -14.04
CA ALA A 113 -5.56 -10.18 -15.04
C ALA A 113 -4.74 -9.75 -16.27
N TRP A 114 -3.52 -9.22 -16.06
CA TRP A 114 -2.61 -8.91 -17.16
C TRP A 114 -2.36 -10.10 -18.09
N VAL A 115 -2.08 -11.27 -17.50
CA VAL A 115 -1.85 -12.51 -18.25
C VAL A 115 -3.12 -12.99 -18.94
N ALA A 116 -4.28 -12.94 -18.25
CA ALA A 116 -5.56 -13.36 -18.82
C ALA A 116 -5.99 -12.56 -20.04
N GLU A 117 -5.63 -11.25 -20.09
CA GLU A 117 -5.84 -10.37 -21.24
C GLU A 117 -4.77 -10.52 -22.33
N GLY A 118 -3.89 -11.51 -22.22
CA GLY A 118 -2.85 -11.80 -23.21
C GLY A 118 -1.58 -10.95 -23.08
N GLY A 119 -1.40 -10.26 -21.96
CA GLY A 119 -0.19 -9.50 -21.67
C GLY A 119 1.04 -10.40 -21.58
N MET A 120 2.13 -9.99 -22.22
CA MET A 120 3.40 -10.71 -22.18
C MET A 120 4.08 -10.55 -20.83
N LEU A 121 4.93 -11.51 -20.47
CA LEU A 121 5.81 -11.44 -19.32
C LEU A 121 7.27 -11.28 -19.76
N GLU A 122 8.00 -10.48 -19.01
CA GLU A 122 9.46 -10.41 -19.04
C GLU A 122 10.02 -11.29 -17.92
N VAL A 123 11.14 -11.98 -18.18
CA VAL A 123 11.82 -12.89 -17.25
C VAL A 123 13.22 -12.37 -16.99
N GLY A 124 13.68 -12.52 -15.76
CA GLY A 124 15.02 -12.11 -15.33
C GLY A 124 15.04 -10.82 -14.53
N GLU A 125 16.23 -10.32 -14.27
CA GLU A 125 16.41 -9.10 -13.47
C GLU A 125 15.79 -7.88 -14.17
N GLU A 126 15.36 -6.93 -13.34
CA GLU A 126 15.02 -5.59 -13.80
C GLU A 126 16.11 -5.15 -14.79
N LYS A 127 15.74 -4.91 -16.01
CA LYS A 127 16.66 -4.19 -16.86
C LYS A 127 16.85 -2.85 -16.17
N ALA A 128 18.01 -2.70 -15.53
CA ALA A 128 18.44 -1.41 -15.00
C ALA A 128 17.97 -0.38 -16.00
N VAL A 129 17.14 0.60 -15.58
CA VAL A 129 16.54 1.56 -16.51
C VAL A 129 17.70 2.00 -17.38
N SER A 130 17.85 1.28 -18.48
CA SER A 130 18.94 1.48 -19.40
C SER A 130 18.72 2.92 -19.74
N THR A 131 19.60 3.74 -19.24
CA THR A 131 19.80 5.08 -19.69
C THR A 131 19.72 5.08 -21.22
N ARG A 132 18.48 4.97 -21.74
CA ARG A 132 18.22 5.44 -23.08
C ARG A 132 18.61 6.90 -23.02
N PRO A 133 19.50 7.37 -23.88
CA PRO A 133 20.09 8.69 -23.79
C PRO A 133 19.11 9.79 -24.18
N SER A 134 17.89 9.77 -23.64
CA SER A 134 16.96 10.90 -23.76
C SER A 134 17.15 11.92 -22.66
N ALA A 135 17.97 11.64 -21.65
CA ALA A 135 18.37 12.66 -20.68
C ALA A 135 19.72 12.31 -20.07
N GLY A 136 20.75 12.87 -20.63
CA GLY A 136 22.14 12.52 -20.51
C GLY A 136 22.72 12.44 -19.11
N LEU A 137 23.42 11.36 -18.85
CA LEU A 137 24.53 11.34 -17.91
C LEU A 137 25.61 12.27 -18.43
N VAL A 138 25.87 13.36 -17.76
CA VAL A 138 27.05 14.20 -18.02
C VAL A 138 28.14 13.71 -17.10
N GLN A 139 29.23 13.22 -17.70
CA GLN A 139 30.43 12.92 -16.94
C GLN A 139 30.97 14.23 -16.35
N ALA A 140 30.80 14.39 -15.04
CA ALA A 140 31.51 15.45 -14.33
C ALA A 140 32.96 15.02 -14.16
N SER A 141 33.88 15.91 -14.40
CA SER A 141 35.31 15.69 -14.20
C SER A 141 35.55 15.24 -12.76
N GLY A 142 35.95 13.94 -12.62
CA GLY A 142 36.17 13.29 -11.34
C GLY A 142 35.06 12.31 -10.97
N ASN A 143 35.15 11.07 -11.39
CA ASN A 143 34.47 9.82 -10.97
C ASN A 143 33.07 9.87 -10.28
N ALA A 144 32.35 10.96 -10.39
CA ALA A 144 31.00 11.08 -9.85
C ALA A 144 29.99 11.27 -11.01
N TRP A 145 29.15 10.31 -11.24
CA TRP A 145 28.02 10.42 -12.16
C TRP A 145 26.94 11.28 -11.49
N LYS A 146 26.66 12.44 -12.07
CA LYS A 146 25.48 13.25 -11.67
C LYS A 146 24.31 12.81 -12.54
N LEU A 147 23.26 12.30 -11.91
CA LEU A 147 21.96 12.12 -12.54
C LEU A 147 21.49 13.51 -13.02
N LYS A 148 21.40 13.68 -14.33
CA LYS A 148 20.90 14.93 -14.96
C LYS A 148 19.37 14.98 -14.95
N GLU A 149 18.71 13.92 -14.53
CA GLU A 149 17.26 13.82 -14.46
C GLU A 149 16.70 14.29 -13.13
N LYS A 150 15.51 14.86 -13.19
CA LYS A 150 14.71 15.18 -12.02
C LYS A 150 14.39 13.89 -11.29
N GLY A 151 15.12 13.57 -10.23
CA GLY A 151 14.76 12.48 -9.34
C GLY A 151 13.38 12.69 -8.72
N PHE A 152 12.82 11.65 -8.15
CA PHE A 152 11.55 11.75 -7.41
C PHE A 152 11.74 12.66 -6.19
N LYS A 153 10.82 13.58 -5.99
CA LYS A 153 10.80 14.48 -4.83
C LYS A 153 9.58 14.14 -3.98
N SER A 154 9.82 13.64 -2.79
CA SER A 154 8.79 13.36 -1.79
C SER A 154 8.45 14.62 -1.00
N ARG A 155 7.18 14.74 -0.65
CA ARG A 155 6.69 15.65 0.37
C ARG A 155 5.55 14.97 1.10
N LEU A 156 5.69 14.78 2.41
CA LEU A 156 4.68 14.10 3.21
C LEU A 156 3.34 14.85 3.17
N ASN A 157 2.29 14.10 2.92
CA ASN A 157 0.90 14.54 3.07
C ASN A 157 0.33 14.02 4.40
N PRO A 158 0.27 14.85 5.45
CA PRO A 158 -0.19 14.41 6.77
C PRO A 158 -1.67 14.03 6.80
N ALA A 159 -2.45 14.38 5.76
CA ALA A 159 -3.83 13.97 5.67
C ALA A 159 -4.00 12.45 5.49
N MET A 160 -3.01 11.78 4.87
CA MET A 160 -3.03 10.35 4.56
C MET A 160 -2.67 9.44 5.75
N LEU A 161 -2.18 9.99 6.85
CA LEU A 161 -1.58 9.25 7.96
C LEU A 161 -2.22 9.64 9.30
N ARG A 162 -2.31 8.69 10.24
CA ARG A 162 -2.66 8.96 11.65
C ARG A 162 -1.67 8.29 12.59
N SER A 163 -1.28 9.02 13.64
CA SER A 163 -0.52 8.50 14.77
C SER A 163 -1.44 7.79 15.77
N TRP A 164 -0.88 6.95 16.62
CA TRP A 164 -1.64 6.31 17.70
C TRP A 164 -2.34 7.32 18.64
N ARG A 165 -1.77 8.52 18.85
CA ARG A 165 -2.40 9.58 19.65
C ARG A 165 -3.69 10.09 19.01
N GLN A 166 -3.66 10.37 17.71
CA GLN A 166 -4.85 10.78 16.96
C GLN A 166 -5.92 9.69 16.91
N VAL A 167 -5.49 8.43 16.85
CA VAL A 167 -6.41 7.29 16.93
C VAL A 167 -7.00 7.14 18.33
N LEU A 168 -6.22 7.38 19.39
CA LEU A 168 -6.72 7.38 20.77
C LEU A 168 -7.78 8.47 20.98
N GLU A 169 -7.48 9.70 20.59
CA GLU A 169 -8.43 10.83 20.64
C GLU A 169 -9.72 10.49 19.89
N GLN A 170 -9.61 9.87 18.70
CA GLN A 170 -10.76 9.44 17.92
C GLN A 170 -11.56 8.33 18.63
N SER A 171 -10.88 7.36 19.24
CA SER A 171 -11.49 6.20 19.90
C SER A 171 -12.22 6.56 21.20
N THR A 172 -11.79 7.63 21.87
CA THR A 172 -12.42 8.17 23.10
C THR A 172 -13.49 9.22 22.82
N GLY A 173 -13.65 9.65 21.56
CA GLY A 173 -14.59 10.70 21.17
C GLY A 173 -14.03 12.13 21.33
N GLU A 174 -12.83 12.29 21.84
CA GLU A 174 -12.17 13.60 21.98
C GLU A 174 -11.76 14.17 20.60
N GLY A 175 -11.41 13.31 19.65
CA GLY A 175 -11.01 13.66 18.28
C GLY A 175 -12.18 13.99 17.33
N GLY A 176 -13.41 14.08 17.83
CA GLY A 176 -14.61 14.33 17.02
C GLY A 176 -15.37 13.04 16.66
N LYS A 177 -16.24 13.13 15.63
CA LYS A 177 -17.17 12.05 15.27
C LYS A 177 -16.72 11.17 14.09
N GLY A 178 -15.44 11.18 13.72
CA GLY A 178 -14.92 10.28 12.68
C GLY A 178 -14.98 8.81 13.12
N GLN A 179 -14.77 7.89 12.19
CA GLN A 179 -14.84 6.45 12.45
C GLN A 179 -13.45 5.80 12.30
N ILE A 180 -13.26 4.69 13.01
CA ILE A 180 -12.08 3.82 12.87
C ILE A 180 -12.57 2.50 12.27
N VAL A 181 -11.90 2.00 11.22
CA VAL A 181 -12.30 0.78 10.51
C VAL A 181 -11.12 -0.19 10.50
N ASP A 182 -11.32 -1.39 11.06
CA ASP A 182 -10.31 -2.44 11.18
C ASP A 182 -10.47 -3.47 10.06
N ALA A 183 -9.40 -3.66 9.30
CA ALA A 183 -9.35 -4.55 8.14
C ALA A 183 -9.01 -6.02 8.49
N ARG A 184 -8.79 -6.35 9.77
CA ARG A 184 -8.51 -7.72 10.21
C ARG A 184 -9.75 -8.59 10.09
N SER A 185 -9.56 -9.92 10.13
CA SER A 185 -10.68 -10.85 10.22
C SER A 185 -11.49 -10.63 11.50
N LEU A 186 -12.79 -10.88 11.44
CA LEU A 186 -13.70 -10.73 12.57
C LEU A 186 -13.23 -11.52 13.81
N GLY A 187 -12.71 -12.73 13.60
CA GLY A 187 -12.20 -13.56 14.71
C GLY A 187 -11.01 -12.92 15.44
N ARG A 188 -10.10 -12.23 14.72
CA ARG A 188 -9.00 -11.46 15.35
C ARG A 188 -9.53 -10.21 16.04
N PHE A 189 -10.45 -9.49 15.42
CA PHE A 189 -11.09 -8.32 15.96
C PHE A 189 -11.80 -8.62 17.30
N LEU A 190 -12.50 -9.75 17.39
CA LEU A 190 -13.21 -10.19 18.59
C LEU A 190 -12.35 -10.98 19.59
N ALA A 191 -11.03 -11.07 19.39
CA ALA A 191 -10.13 -11.89 20.22
C ALA A 191 -10.47 -13.39 20.25
N GLN A 192 -11.22 -13.90 19.28
CA GLN A 192 -11.60 -15.31 19.18
C GLN A 192 -10.48 -16.20 18.59
N VAL A 193 -9.54 -15.58 17.90
CA VAL A 193 -8.35 -16.24 17.36
C VAL A 193 -7.10 -15.43 17.75
N PRO A 194 -5.95 -16.08 17.96
CA PRO A 194 -4.72 -15.38 18.35
C PRO A 194 -4.18 -14.49 17.24
N GLU A 195 -3.43 -13.47 17.63
CA GLU A 195 -2.69 -12.64 16.69
C GLU A 195 -1.52 -13.45 16.06
N PRO A 196 -1.24 -13.28 14.75
CA PRO A 196 -0.12 -13.99 14.09
C PRO A 196 1.25 -13.62 14.69
N ARG A 197 1.40 -12.41 15.22
CA ARG A 197 2.62 -11.95 15.89
C ARG A 197 2.51 -12.22 17.37
N LYS A 198 3.52 -12.88 17.94
CA LYS A 198 3.60 -13.20 19.37
C LYS A 198 3.67 -11.93 20.22
N GLY A 199 3.10 -11.97 21.40
CA GLY A 199 3.17 -10.89 22.40
C GLY A 199 2.17 -9.74 22.18
N LEU A 200 1.27 -9.86 21.21
CA LEU A 200 0.18 -8.90 21.04
C LEU A 200 -1.06 -9.35 21.80
N ALA A 201 -1.73 -8.39 22.43
CA ALA A 201 -3.05 -8.62 23.00
C ALA A 201 -4.07 -8.98 21.92
N GLY A 202 -5.10 -9.75 22.27
CA GLY A 202 -6.29 -9.92 21.42
C GLY A 202 -7.19 -8.69 21.48
N GLY A 203 -8.22 -8.63 20.62
CA GLY A 203 -9.21 -7.56 20.63
C GLY A 203 -9.01 -6.47 19.59
N HIS A 204 -9.61 -5.31 19.83
CA HIS A 204 -9.63 -4.19 18.89
C HIS A 204 -9.60 -2.81 19.59
N ILE A 205 -9.37 -1.77 18.79
CA ILE A 205 -9.42 -0.37 19.22
C ILE A 205 -10.87 -0.02 19.62
N PRO A 206 -11.13 0.58 20.80
CA PRO A 206 -12.48 0.98 21.18
C PRO A 206 -13.19 1.79 20.09
N SER A 207 -14.50 1.59 19.96
CA SER A 207 -15.37 2.23 18.95
C SER A 207 -15.00 1.97 17.48
N SER A 208 -14.03 1.09 17.18
CA SER A 208 -13.75 0.70 15.80
C SER A 208 -14.79 -0.27 15.25
N LEU A 209 -15.00 -0.21 13.94
CA LEU A 209 -15.87 -1.09 13.16
C LEU A 209 -14.99 -2.11 12.42
N CYS A 210 -15.50 -3.33 12.22
CA CYS A 210 -14.75 -4.38 11.53
C CYS A 210 -15.23 -4.54 10.09
N VAL A 211 -14.33 -4.32 9.13
CA VAL A 211 -14.53 -4.62 7.71
C VAL A 211 -13.35 -5.46 7.25
N PRO A 212 -13.43 -6.79 7.27
CA PRO A 212 -12.36 -7.65 6.79
C PRO A 212 -11.98 -7.30 5.36
N PHE A 213 -10.68 -7.07 5.10
CA PHE A 213 -10.20 -6.54 3.82
C PHE A 213 -10.61 -7.37 2.60
N ASN A 214 -10.76 -8.69 2.77
CA ASN A 214 -11.19 -9.57 1.69
C ASN A 214 -12.66 -9.37 1.28
N HIS A 215 -13.48 -8.71 2.09
CA HIS A 215 -14.88 -8.44 1.75
C HIS A 215 -15.04 -7.35 0.68
N VAL A 216 -14.05 -6.47 0.50
CA VAL A 216 -14.04 -5.46 -0.56
C VAL A 216 -13.37 -5.96 -1.85
N LEU A 217 -12.89 -7.21 -1.86
CA LEU A 217 -12.24 -7.85 -3.00
C LEU A 217 -13.14 -8.94 -3.57
N GLU A 218 -12.90 -9.33 -4.83
CA GLU A 218 -13.59 -10.47 -5.44
C GLU A 218 -13.18 -11.79 -4.77
N GLU A 219 -14.14 -12.68 -4.62
CA GLU A 219 -13.88 -14.00 -4.06
C GLU A 219 -12.92 -14.78 -4.97
N GLY A 220 -11.87 -15.33 -4.37
CA GLY A 220 -10.82 -16.07 -5.10
C GLY A 220 -9.76 -15.21 -5.79
N ASN A 221 -9.92 -13.87 -5.81
CA ASN A 221 -8.91 -12.98 -6.37
C ASN A 221 -8.61 -11.78 -5.47
N LEU A 222 -7.60 -11.90 -4.61
CA LEU A 222 -7.18 -10.83 -3.69
C LEU A 222 -6.55 -9.60 -4.36
N ALA A 223 -6.35 -9.63 -5.67
CA ALA A 223 -5.84 -8.50 -6.44
C ALA A 223 -6.95 -7.70 -7.13
N LYS A 224 -8.21 -8.18 -7.08
CA LYS A 224 -9.34 -7.56 -7.77
C LYS A 224 -10.37 -7.00 -6.81
N PHE A 225 -10.71 -5.74 -7.00
CA PHE A 225 -11.73 -5.07 -6.21
C PHE A 225 -13.14 -5.42 -6.72
N ARG A 226 -14.11 -5.45 -5.81
CA ARG A 226 -15.52 -5.44 -6.15
C ARG A 226 -15.90 -4.11 -6.81
N THR A 227 -17.08 -4.05 -7.40
CA THR A 227 -17.59 -2.79 -7.95
C THR A 227 -17.76 -1.72 -6.87
N ALA A 228 -17.70 -0.44 -7.24
CA ALA A 228 -17.89 0.67 -6.32
C ALA A 228 -19.18 0.55 -5.49
N THR A 229 -20.26 0.07 -6.11
CA THR A 229 -21.55 -0.14 -5.42
C THR A 229 -21.48 -1.24 -4.38
N GLU A 230 -20.87 -2.39 -4.71
CA GLU A 230 -20.72 -3.50 -3.77
C GLU A 230 -19.77 -3.13 -2.61
N ILE A 231 -18.70 -2.39 -2.90
CA ILE A 231 -17.79 -1.88 -1.86
C ILE A 231 -18.55 -0.96 -0.90
N ARG A 232 -19.37 -0.03 -1.39
CA ARG A 232 -20.20 0.84 -0.55
C ARG A 232 -21.11 0.02 0.35
N GLN A 233 -21.80 -0.97 -0.22
CA GLN A 233 -22.68 -1.87 0.54
C GLN A 233 -21.94 -2.58 1.67
N VAL A 234 -20.73 -3.12 1.42
CA VAL A 234 -19.91 -3.78 2.45
C VAL A 234 -19.60 -2.83 3.61
N PHE A 235 -19.25 -1.58 3.32
CA PHE A 235 -18.98 -0.59 4.36
C PHE A 235 -20.24 -0.20 5.14
N GLU A 236 -21.36 0.05 4.45
CA GLU A 236 -22.64 0.43 5.03
C GLU A 236 -23.20 -0.67 5.93
N GLU A 237 -23.14 -1.94 5.52
CA GLU A 237 -23.52 -3.11 6.33
C GLU A 237 -22.71 -3.23 7.64
N ALA A 238 -21.46 -2.76 7.62
CA ALA A 238 -20.62 -2.69 8.82
C ALA A 238 -20.86 -1.41 9.67
N GLY A 239 -21.78 -0.53 9.27
CA GLY A 239 -22.07 0.72 9.97
C GLY A 239 -21.10 1.87 9.65
N VAL A 240 -20.35 1.76 8.56
CA VAL A 240 -19.42 2.79 8.10
C VAL A 240 -20.14 3.80 7.22
N ASP A 241 -20.10 5.08 7.59
CA ASP A 241 -20.63 6.19 6.79
C ASP A 241 -19.61 6.63 5.74
N VAL A 242 -19.71 6.06 4.54
CA VAL A 242 -18.79 6.34 3.42
C VAL A 242 -18.87 7.80 2.97
N ASP A 243 -20.02 8.45 3.11
CA ASP A 243 -20.26 9.83 2.66
C ASP A 243 -19.91 10.89 3.72
N SER A 244 -19.56 10.44 4.93
CA SER A 244 -19.14 11.32 6.02
C SER A 244 -18.04 12.28 5.57
N SER A 245 -18.16 13.56 5.91
CA SER A 245 -17.11 14.56 5.71
C SER A 245 -15.93 14.38 6.70
N LEU A 246 -16.14 13.57 7.75
CA LEU A 246 -15.15 13.31 8.80
C LEU A 246 -14.19 12.20 8.40
N PRO A 247 -12.99 12.11 9.02
CA PRO A 247 -12.04 11.06 8.71
C PRO A 247 -12.56 9.65 8.99
N LEU A 248 -12.31 8.72 8.06
CA LEU A 248 -12.40 7.28 8.27
C LEU A 248 -10.98 6.71 8.41
N ILE A 249 -10.56 6.46 9.64
CA ILE A 249 -9.20 5.96 9.90
C ILE A 249 -9.17 4.46 9.66
N ALA A 250 -8.44 4.00 8.66
CA ALA A 250 -8.24 2.58 8.42
C ALA A 250 -7.09 2.04 9.28
N THR A 251 -7.29 0.87 9.89
CA THR A 251 -6.29 0.14 10.67
C THR A 251 -6.33 -1.35 10.32
N CYS A 252 -5.29 -2.10 10.68
CA CYS A 252 -5.29 -3.56 10.55
C CYS A 252 -4.26 -4.21 11.50
N GLY A 253 -3.51 -5.21 11.05
CA GLY A 253 -2.39 -5.80 11.79
C GLY A 253 -1.12 -4.93 11.74
N SER A 254 -0.73 -4.45 10.56
CA SER A 254 0.55 -3.74 10.31
C SER A 254 0.48 -2.73 9.16
N GLY A 255 -0.68 -2.16 8.91
CA GLY A 255 -0.88 -1.11 7.89
C GLY A 255 -1.04 -1.60 6.45
N VAL A 256 -0.79 -2.87 6.14
CA VAL A 256 -0.88 -3.40 4.76
C VAL A 256 -2.34 -3.52 4.31
N THR A 257 -3.17 -4.28 5.01
CA THR A 257 -4.59 -4.44 4.64
C THR A 257 -5.44 -3.23 4.98
N ALA A 258 -5.00 -2.34 5.86
CA ALA A 258 -5.61 -1.03 6.06
C ALA A 258 -5.56 -0.18 4.78
N ALA A 259 -4.46 -0.26 4.02
CA ALA A 259 -4.35 0.41 2.72
C ALA A 259 -5.31 -0.18 1.67
N VAL A 260 -5.67 -1.47 1.78
CA VAL A 260 -6.73 -2.06 0.93
C VAL A 260 -8.06 -1.36 1.18
N LEU A 261 -8.44 -1.15 2.45
CA LEU A 261 -9.68 -0.42 2.77
C LEU A 261 -9.61 1.05 2.33
N ALA A 262 -8.44 1.71 2.49
CA ALA A 262 -8.26 3.09 2.05
C ALA A 262 -8.45 3.23 0.52
N LEU A 263 -7.91 2.30 -0.27
CA LEU A 263 -8.12 2.27 -1.73
C LEU A 263 -9.56 1.88 -2.08
N ALA A 264 -10.17 0.93 -1.38
CA ALA A 264 -11.57 0.56 -1.58
C ALA A 264 -12.51 1.77 -1.37
N LEU A 265 -12.25 2.59 -0.36
CA LEU A 265 -12.99 3.82 -0.11
C LEU A 265 -12.81 4.84 -1.26
N GLU A 266 -11.60 4.94 -1.85
CA GLU A 266 -11.38 5.78 -3.05
C GLU A 266 -12.14 5.23 -4.27
N VAL A 267 -12.14 3.91 -4.48
CA VAL A 267 -12.95 3.25 -5.53
C VAL A 267 -14.45 3.52 -5.33
N ALA A 268 -14.91 3.54 -4.07
CA ALA A 268 -16.28 3.87 -3.70
C ALA A 268 -16.62 5.38 -3.85
N GLY A 269 -15.68 6.20 -4.32
CA GLY A 269 -15.86 7.63 -4.58
C GLY A 269 -15.49 8.55 -3.42
N ARG A 270 -14.91 8.03 -2.33
CA ARG A 270 -14.45 8.84 -1.20
C ARG A 270 -13.06 9.39 -1.46
N ASP A 271 -12.80 10.64 -1.10
CA ASP A 271 -11.48 11.26 -1.18
C ASP A 271 -10.48 10.51 -0.28
N ALA A 272 -9.35 10.08 -0.86
CA ALA A 272 -8.29 9.38 -0.14
C ALA A 272 -7.75 10.16 1.08
N GLU A 273 -7.68 11.49 1.00
CA GLU A 273 -7.21 12.34 2.12
C GLU A 273 -8.17 12.31 3.32
N ARG A 274 -9.41 11.83 3.11
CA ARG A 274 -10.40 11.58 4.18
C ARG A 274 -10.39 10.14 4.68
N SER A 275 -9.52 9.29 4.12
CA SER A 275 -9.37 7.87 4.47
C SER A 275 -7.95 7.56 4.92
N PRO A 276 -7.44 8.26 5.96
CA PRO A 276 -6.08 8.04 6.44
C PRO A 276 -5.87 6.64 7.00
N VAL A 277 -4.64 6.17 6.94
CA VAL A 277 -4.22 4.91 7.56
C VAL A 277 -3.52 5.19 8.89
N TYR A 278 -3.85 4.43 9.92
CA TYR A 278 -3.04 4.28 11.11
C TYR A 278 -1.95 3.25 10.83
N ASP A 279 -0.75 3.74 10.54
CA ASP A 279 0.36 2.92 10.02
C ASP A 279 0.85 1.86 11.01
N GLY A 280 1.05 2.23 12.29
CA GLY A 280 1.45 1.29 13.34
C GLY A 280 0.42 0.19 13.61
N SER A 281 -0.85 0.47 13.35
CA SER A 281 -1.94 -0.50 13.41
C SER A 281 -1.97 -1.31 14.71
N TRP A 282 -2.50 -2.53 14.68
CA TRP A 282 -2.59 -3.36 15.87
C TRP A 282 -1.22 -3.82 16.41
N THR A 283 -0.21 -3.92 15.56
CA THR A 283 1.15 -4.24 16.01
C THR A 283 1.67 -3.19 16.98
N GLU A 284 1.39 -1.91 16.77
CA GLU A 284 1.71 -0.84 17.72
C GLU A 284 0.69 -0.80 18.86
N TRP A 285 -0.61 -0.75 18.55
CA TRP A 285 -1.66 -0.58 19.55
C TRP A 285 -1.75 -1.75 20.53
N GLY A 286 -1.77 -2.98 20.03
CA GLY A 286 -1.90 -4.20 20.80
C GLY A 286 -0.67 -4.53 21.66
N SER A 287 0.50 -3.96 21.34
CA SER A 287 1.73 -4.12 22.14
C SER A 287 1.85 -3.13 23.29
N ARG A 288 1.00 -2.11 23.37
CA ARG A 288 1.06 -1.04 24.36
C ARG A 288 0.08 -1.27 25.47
N ASP A 289 0.57 -1.39 26.73
CA ASP A 289 -0.27 -1.58 27.92
C ASP A 289 -1.06 -0.32 28.32
N ASP A 290 -0.58 0.86 27.89
CA ASP A 290 -1.18 2.16 28.19
C ASP A 290 -2.34 2.54 27.26
N LEU A 291 -2.65 1.71 26.23
CA LEU A 291 -3.75 1.97 25.30
C LEU A 291 -4.95 1.04 25.59
N PRO A 292 -6.19 1.58 25.53
CA PRO A 292 -7.40 0.81 25.79
C PRO A 292 -7.65 -0.23 24.68
N LYS A 293 -8.17 -1.38 25.08
CA LYS A 293 -8.52 -2.50 24.18
C LYS A 293 -9.89 -3.05 24.55
N VAL A 294 -10.64 -3.50 23.55
CA VAL A 294 -11.93 -4.19 23.73
C VAL A 294 -11.77 -5.63 23.29
N GLY A 295 -12.32 -6.58 24.06
CA GLY A 295 -12.30 -8.01 23.75
C GLY A 295 -11.03 -8.76 24.19
N SER A 296 -10.13 -8.12 24.94
CA SER A 296 -8.91 -8.76 25.49
C SER A 296 -9.17 -9.35 26.87
#